data_c24241c2eafa9fb17cf511008ad063ff
#
_entry.id   c24241c2eafa9fb17cf511008ad063ff
#
_cell.length_a   1.000
_cell.length_b   1.000
_cell.length_c   1.000
_cell.angle_alpha   90.00
_cell.angle_beta   90.00
_cell.angle_gamma   90.00
#
_symmetry.space_group_name_H-M   'P 1'
#
loop_
_entity.id
_entity.type
_entity.pdbx_description
1 polymer ?
#
loop_
_entity_poly.entity_id
_entity_poly.type
_entity_poly.pdbx_seq_one_letter_code
_entity_poly.pdbx_strand_id
1 'polypeptide(L)'
;LPSEPGVYRYYDKKGEILYVGKAKNLKNRVLSYFNKSQIGYKTRMMVSKIVRLETTVVNSEYDALLLENNLIKEYQPFYNILLKDDKSYPWICIKKEPFPRIFLTRNVIKDGSEYYGPYAKVKQAKTLIEVIKNIYKLRTCSLNLAPEKIKEGKYKVCLEYHIKNCAGPCEGLESEEEYAQKLNAIRGIIKGEFKAAREYLEAEMYNYAAKLEFENAQQSKEKLQILENYQTHTTIVSSNINDVDVFGIISDEAAAYVNYFKIKNGSIIQSYTTEIKKMLDETDEEILEEALIEIRNKFNSTSTEIFLPFHLNIEIPHVKLIVPKLGDKKRIVELSEKNAMEYRVEKLKQVQIVDPERHTNRIMAEMKKLLRLPEEPRHIEGFDNSNIQGTNPVSACVVFKDGKPSKADYRIFHVKTVEGPNDFATMEEVIYRRYSRLLDEGEPLPQLILI
;
A
#
# COMPACT_ATOMS: atom_id res chain seq x y z
N LEU A 1 4.78 -34.49 -17.79
CA LEU A 1 4.16 -33.22 -17.43
C LEU A 1 3.10 -32.87 -18.48
N PRO A 2 1.87 -32.46 -18.06
CA PRO A 2 0.84 -31.99 -18.93
C PRO A 2 1.24 -30.72 -19.68
N SER A 3 0.65 -30.47 -20.85
CA SER A 3 0.85 -29.25 -21.63
C SER A 3 -0.31 -28.24 -21.47
N GLU A 4 -1.32 -28.60 -20.73
CA GLU A 4 -2.54 -27.83 -20.43
C GLU A 4 -2.27 -26.75 -19.40
N PRO A 5 -3.19 -25.77 -19.25
CA PRO A 5 -3.17 -24.80 -18.18
C PRO A 5 -3.31 -25.47 -16.81
N GLY A 6 -2.63 -24.90 -15.81
CA GLY A 6 -2.72 -25.49 -14.47
C GLY A 6 -1.83 -24.84 -13.44
N VAL A 7 -1.80 -25.44 -12.27
CA VAL A 7 -0.97 -25.04 -11.13
C VAL A 7 0.01 -26.14 -10.80
N TYR A 8 1.24 -25.76 -10.46
CA TYR A 8 2.29 -26.66 -10.00
C TYR A 8 2.74 -26.27 -8.59
N ARG A 9 3.15 -27.27 -7.80
CA ARG A 9 3.61 -27.15 -6.42
C ARG A 9 4.96 -27.84 -6.26
N TYR A 10 5.94 -27.10 -5.74
CA TYR A 10 7.24 -27.64 -5.40
C TYR A 10 7.31 -27.94 -3.91
N TYR A 11 7.86 -29.09 -3.58
CA TYR A 11 8.01 -29.59 -2.21
C TYR A 11 9.48 -29.81 -1.85
N ASP A 12 9.79 -29.56 -0.59
CA ASP A 12 11.10 -29.88 0.00
C ASP A 12 11.21 -31.33 0.49
N LYS A 13 12.37 -31.65 1.11
CA LYS A 13 12.63 -32.97 1.72
C LYS A 13 11.70 -33.32 2.89
N LYS A 14 11.08 -32.32 3.54
CA LYS A 14 10.16 -32.52 4.66
C LYS A 14 8.72 -32.67 4.18
N GLY A 15 8.45 -32.49 2.91
CA GLY A 15 7.11 -32.48 2.34
C GLY A 15 6.38 -31.14 2.48
N GLU A 16 7.09 -30.06 2.85
CA GLU A 16 6.54 -28.71 2.92
C GLU A 16 6.49 -28.09 1.52
N ILE A 17 5.47 -27.31 1.23
CA ILE A 17 5.34 -26.58 -0.04
C ILE A 17 6.30 -25.40 -0.04
N LEU A 18 7.28 -25.44 -0.96
CA LEU A 18 8.21 -24.35 -1.17
C LEU A 18 7.63 -23.21 -1.99
N TYR A 19 6.88 -23.59 -3.04
CA TYR A 19 6.36 -22.65 -4.03
C TYR A 19 5.13 -23.24 -4.74
N VAL A 20 4.19 -22.37 -5.04
CA VAL A 20 3.02 -22.64 -5.90
C VAL A 20 3.12 -21.71 -7.10
N GLY A 21 2.87 -22.19 -8.30
CA GLY A 21 2.90 -21.35 -9.49
C GLY A 21 1.86 -21.78 -10.52
N LYS A 22 1.32 -20.81 -11.26
CA LYS A 22 0.44 -21.04 -12.41
C LYS A 22 1.21 -21.22 -13.71
N ALA A 23 0.59 -21.84 -14.68
CA ALA A 23 1.10 -21.93 -16.03
C ALA A 23 -0.02 -22.04 -17.06
N LYS A 24 0.13 -21.37 -18.19
CA LYS A 24 -0.66 -21.60 -19.40
C LYS A 24 -0.28 -22.94 -20.07
N ASN A 25 0.98 -23.34 -19.92
CA ASN A 25 1.51 -24.63 -20.30
C ASN A 25 2.43 -25.12 -19.19
N LEU A 26 1.94 -26.10 -18.41
CA LEU A 26 2.64 -26.63 -17.23
C LEU A 26 4.02 -27.20 -17.59
N LYS A 27 4.13 -27.95 -18.70
CA LYS A 27 5.40 -28.55 -19.11
C LYS A 27 6.47 -27.50 -19.38
N ASN A 28 6.14 -26.47 -20.17
CA ASN A 28 7.09 -25.44 -20.53
C ASN A 28 7.50 -24.59 -19.31
N ARG A 29 6.56 -24.21 -18.47
CA ARG A 29 6.82 -23.38 -17.28
C ARG A 29 7.68 -24.13 -16.26
N VAL A 30 7.36 -25.37 -15.96
CA VAL A 30 8.13 -26.19 -15.00
C VAL A 30 9.57 -26.39 -15.52
N LEU A 31 9.75 -26.74 -16.80
CA LEU A 31 11.08 -26.93 -17.37
C LEU A 31 11.92 -25.66 -17.38
N SER A 32 11.31 -24.47 -17.48
CA SER A 32 12.05 -23.21 -17.46
C SER A 32 12.85 -22.97 -16.18
N TYR A 33 12.39 -23.49 -15.04
CA TYR A 33 13.12 -23.39 -13.76
C TYR A 33 14.42 -24.21 -13.70
N PHE A 34 14.56 -25.21 -14.57
CA PHE A 34 15.74 -26.09 -14.60
C PHE A 34 16.73 -25.71 -15.70
N ASN A 35 16.47 -24.65 -16.46
CA ASN A 35 17.34 -24.13 -17.50
C ASN A 35 18.42 -23.19 -16.90
N LYS A 36 19.65 -23.66 -16.80
CA LYS A 36 20.75 -23.05 -16.03
C LYS A 36 21.21 -21.66 -16.48
N SER A 37 20.86 -21.19 -17.68
CA SER A 37 21.44 -19.98 -18.28
C SER A 37 20.72 -18.67 -17.99
N GLN A 38 19.50 -18.69 -17.41
CA GLN A 38 18.66 -17.50 -17.26
C GLN A 38 18.00 -17.32 -15.89
N ILE A 39 18.46 -18.04 -14.85
CA ILE A 39 17.78 -18.08 -13.55
C ILE A 39 18.52 -17.23 -12.54
N GLY A 40 17.84 -16.30 -11.88
CA GLY A 40 18.34 -15.49 -10.78
C GLY A 40 18.81 -16.29 -9.57
N TYR A 41 19.58 -15.66 -8.71
CA TYR A 41 20.17 -16.33 -7.54
C TYR A 41 19.11 -16.93 -6.59
N LYS A 42 18.05 -16.18 -6.30
CA LYS A 42 16.97 -16.62 -5.39
C LYS A 42 16.22 -17.82 -5.93
N THR A 43 15.89 -17.80 -7.23
CA THR A 43 15.23 -18.92 -7.90
C THR A 43 16.13 -20.17 -7.92
N ARG A 44 17.45 -20.05 -8.14
CA ARG A 44 18.41 -21.15 -8.03
C ARG A 44 18.42 -21.76 -6.63
N MET A 45 18.37 -20.93 -5.59
CA MET A 45 18.30 -21.40 -4.20
C MET A 45 16.99 -22.17 -3.92
N MET A 46 15.88 -21.74 -4.47
CA MET A 46 14.61 -22.48 -4.39
C MET A 46 14.73 -23.82 -5.12
N VAL A 47 15.17 -23.81 -6.38
CA VAL A 47 15.31 -25.02 -7.21
C VAL A 47 16.18 -26.09 -6.55
N SER A 48 17.28 -25.68 -5.89
CA SER A 48 18.18 -26.61 -5.18
C SER A 48 17.52 -27.37 -4.01
N LYS A 49 16.39 -26.88 -3.51
CA LYS A 49 15.63 -27.50 -2.41
C LYS A 49 14.49 -28.38 -2.87
N ILE A 50 14.11 -28.32 -4.16
CA ILE A 50 12.98 -29.09 -4.70
C ILE A 50 13.34 -30.58 -4.73
N VAL A 51 12.45 -31.38 -4.14
CA VAL A 51 12.54 -32.84 -4.16
C VAL A 51 11.36 -33.49 -4.88
N ARG A 52 10.19 -32.83 -4.82
CA ARG A 52 8.95 -33.36 -5.41
C ARG A 52 8.17 -32.23 -6.10
N LEU A 53 7.51 -32.59 -7.19
CA LEU A 53 6.61 -31.73 -7.95
C LEU A 53 5.24 -32.38 -8.04
N GLU A 54 4.19 -31.59 -7.84
CA GLU A 54 2.81 -31.97 -8.16
C GLU A 54 2.19 -30.95 -9.10
N THR A 55 1.30 -31.41 -9.97
CA THR A 55 0.59 -30.54 -10.92
C THR A 55 -0.91 -30.78 -10.84
N THR A 56 -1.70 -29.73 -11.01
CA THR A 56 -3.16 -29.78 -11.11
C THR A 56 -3.56 -29.09 -12.40
N VAL A 57 -4.19 -29.81 -13.33
CA VAL A 57 -4.70 -29.26 -14.59
C VAL A 57 -6.03 -28.58 -14.34
N VAL A 58 -6.27 -27.45 -15.01
CA VAL A 58 -7.53 -26.69 -14.99
C VAL A 58 -7.95 -26.30 -16.41
N ASN A 59 -9.17 -25.78 -16.57
CA ASN A 59 -9.75 -25.53 -17.89
C ASN A 59 -9.24 -24.24 -18.54
N SER A 60 -8.82 -23.23 -17.74
CA SER A 60 -8.38 -21.95 -18.26
C SER A 60 -7.18 -21.38 -17.46
N GLU A 61 -6.49 -20.43 -18.05
CA GLU A 61 -5.42 -19.68 -17.36
C GLU A 61 -5.96 -18.88 -16.17
N TYR A 62 -7.19 -18.37 -16.29
CA TYR A 62 -7.87 -17.68 -15.19
C TYR A 62 -8.18 -18.63 -14.02
N ASP A 63 -8.65 -19.86 -14.30
CA ASP A 63 -8.83 -20.86 -13.25
C ASP A 63 -7.50 -21.24 -12.58
N ALA A 64 -6.41 -21.31 -13.36
CA ALA A 64 -5.07 -21.54 -12.81
C ALA A 64 -4.67 -20.43 -11.85
N LEU A 65 -4.91 -19.17 -12.20
CA LEU A 65 -4.60 -18.00 -11.34
C LEU A 65 -5.46 -18.01 -10.06
N LEU A 66 -6.74 -18.30 -10.14
CA LEU A 66 -7.61 -18.42 -8.96
C LEU A 66 -7.16 -19.54 -8.03
N LEU A 67 -6.82 -20.70 -8.60
CA LEU A 67 -6.36 -21.86 -7.83
C LEU A 67 -5.00 -21.57 -7.17
N GLU A 68 -4.06 -20.96 -7.90
CA GLU A 68 -2.77 -20.51 -7.36
C GLU A 68 -2.96 -19.60 -6.17
N ASN A 69 -3.77 -18.52 -6.31
CA ASN A 69 -4.05 -17.57 -5.24
C ASN A 69 -4.66 -18.24 -4.00
N ASN A 70 -5.59 -19.19 -4.19
CA ASN A 70 -6.19 -19.93 -3.09
C ASN A 70 -5.17 -20.82 -2.37
N LEU A 71 -4.32 -21.53 -3.12
CA LEU A 71 -3.28 -22.40 -2.55
C LEU A 71 -2.20 -21.58 -1.82
N ILE A 72 -1.81 -20.42 -2.38
CA ILE A 72 -0.87 -19.51 -1.70
C ILE A 72 -1.44 -19.01 -0.37
N LYS A 73 -2.72 -18.65 -0.32
CA LYS A 73 -3.39 -18.23 0.93
C LYS A 73 -3.50 -19.36 1.96
N GLU A 74 -3.80 -20.56 1.51
CA GLU A 74 -3.97 -21.74 2.37
C GLU A 74 -2.64 -22.20 2.98
N TYR A 75 -1.61 -22.36 2.13
CA TYR A 75 -0.33 -22.97 2.54
C TYR A 75 0.76 -21.96 2.87
N GLN A 76 0.63 -20.70 2.46
CA GLN A 76 1.59 -19.61 2.67
C GLN A 76 3.05 -20.02 2.37
N PRO A 77 3.36 -20.52 1.15
CA PRO A 77 4.68 -21.04 0.83
C PRO A 77 5.76 -19.95 0.95
N PHE A 78 6.95 -20.33 1.40
CA PHE A 78 8.03 -19.39 1.69
C PHE A 78 8.46 -18.53 0.49
N TYR A 79 8.44 -19.11 -0.72
CA TYR A 79 8.91 -18.45 -1.94
C TYR A 79 7.79 -17.75 -2.74
N ASN A 80 6.55 -17.78 -2.27
CA ASN A 80 5.46 -17.03 -2.90
C ASN A 80 5.33 -15.62 -2.34
N ILE A 81 4.84 -14.73 -3.19
CA ILE A 81 4.39 -13.40 -2.77
C ILE A 81 3.16 -13.57 -1.86
N LEU A 82 3.21 -12.93 -0.71
CA LEU A 82 2.08 -12.81 0.19
C LEU A 82 1.73 -11.33 0.31
N LEU A 83 0.52 -10.96 -0.08
CA LEU A 83 -0.04 -9.66 0.24
C LEU A 83 -0.34 -9.63 1.75
N LYS A 84 0.69 -9.28 2.52
CA LYS A 84 0.57 -9.14 3.98
C LYS A 84 -0.14 -7.84 4.30
N ASP A 85 -1.42 -7.94 4.61
CA ASP A 85 -2.19 -6.82 5.13
C ASP A 85 -2.76 -7.17 6.49
N ASP A 86 -1.95 -6.96 7.52
CA ASP A 86 -2.34 -7.15 8.94
C ASP A 86 -3.21 -5.99 9.46
N LYS A 87 -3.47 -4.97 8.63
CA LYS A 87 -4.27 -3.81 9.04
C LYS A 87 -5.75 -4.08 8.84
N SER A 88 -6.50 -4.14 9.93
CA SER A 88 -7.95 -4.11 9.88
C SER A 88 -8.44 -2.71 9.47
N TYR A 89 -8.94 -2.58 8.25
CA TYR A 89 -9.49 -1.33 7.73
C TYR A 89 -10.92 -1.12 8.21
N PRO A 90 -11.35 0.14 8.46
CA PRO A 90 -12.70 0.44 8.85
C PRO A 90 -13.68 0.27 7.70
N TRP A 91 -14.87 -0.17 8.06
CA TRP A 91 -16.06 -0.26 7.22
C TRP A 91 -17.11 0.72 7.71
N ILE A 92 -17.90 1.28 6.80
CA ILE A 92 -19.15 1.95 7.15
C ILE A 92 -20.21 0.87 7.25
N CYS A 93 -20.81 0.74 8.43
CA CYS A 93 -21.88 -0.22 8.69
C CYS A 93 -23.23 0.50 8.74
N ILE A 94 -24.20 0.02 7.96
CA ILE A 94 -25.64 0.31 8.14
C ILE A 94 -26.22 -0.89 8.87
N LYS A 95 -26.54 -0.70 10.16
CA LYS A 95 -26.97 -1.79 11.03
C LYS A 95 -28.37 -2.29 10.66
N LYS A 96 -28.56 -3.61 10.62
CA LYS A 96 -29.89 -4.22 10.43
C LYS A 96 -30.70 -4.13 11.73
N GLU A 97 -31.45 -3.06 11.89
CA GLU A 97 -32.33 -2.79 13.01
C GLU A 97 -33.41 -1.78 12.61
N PRO A 98 -34.53 -1.63 13.35
CA PRO A 98 -35.47 -0.55 13.16
C PRO A 98 -34.76 0.80 13.28
N PHE A 99 -35.00 1.73 12.32
CA PHE A 99 -34.25 2.98 12.20
C PHE A 99 -32.72 2.75 12.21
N PRO A 100 -32.13 2.13 11.18
CA PRO A 100 -30.74 1.70 11.11
C PRO A 100 -29.72 2.78 11.49
N ARG A 101 -28.80 2.46 12.39
CA ARG A 101 -27.65 3.33 12.71
C ARG A 101 -26.56 3.19 11.68
N ILE A 102 -25.81 4.29 11.49
CA ILE A 102 -24.64 4.33 10.60
C ILE A 102 -23.41 4.68 11.43
N PHE A 103 -22.39 3.81 11.38
CA PHE A 103 -21.16 3.98 12.14
C PHE A 103 -19.97 3.26 11.48
N LEU A 104 -18.75 3.60 11.94
CA LEU A 104 -17.54 2.90 11.54
C LEU A 104 -17.30 1.67 12.41
N THR A 105 -16.95 0.56 11.78
CA THR A 105 -16.53 -0.66 12.45
C THR A 105 -15.35 -1.30 11.71
N ARG A 106 -14.52 -2.05 12.44
CA ARG A 106 -13.48 -2.91 11.83
C ARG A 106 -13.93 -4.36 11.76
N ASN A 107 -14.99 -4.71 12.48
CA ASN A 107 -15.53 -6.06 12.52
C ASN A 107 -16.72 -6.17 11.59
N VAL A 108 -16.66 -7.06 10.63
CA VAL A 108 -17.78 -7.45 9.76
C VAL A 108 -18.47 -8.65 10.36
N ILE A 109 -19.75 -8.49 10.74
CA ILE A 109 -20.56 -9.55 11.36
C ILE A 109 -21.64 -9.98 10.36
N LYS A 110 -21.82 -11.27 10.16
CA LYS A 110 -22.86 -11.82 9.28
C LYS A 110 -24.23 -11.81 9.98
N ASP A 111 -24.76 -10.63 10.30
CA ASP A 111 -26.04 -10.42 10.96
C ASP A 111 -27.10 -9.79 10.03
N GLY A 112 -26.77 -9.66 8.74
CA GLY A 112 -27.62 -9.05 7.73
C GLY A 112 -27.47 -7.53 7.66
N SER A 113 -26.57 -6.90 8.44
CA SER A 113 -26.18 -5.51 8.29
C SER A 113 -25.41 -5.29 6.99
N GLU A 114 -25.50 -4.08 6.44
CA GLU A 114 -24.78 -3.70 5.22
C GLU A 114 -23.42 -3.11 5.60
N TYR A 115 -22.36 -3.55 4.89
CA TYR A 115 -20.99 -3.08 5.10
C TYR A 115 -20.43 -2.51 3.82
N TYR A 116 -19.93 -1.29 3.89
CA TYR A 116 -19.32 -0.57 2.78
C TYR A 116 -17.86 -0.27 3.09
N GLY A 117 -16.96 -0.63 2.20
CA GLY A 117 -15.53 -0.52 2.41
C GLY A 117 -14.78 -1.75 1.91
N PRO A 118 -13.61 -2.10 2.48
CA PRO A 118 -12.90 -1.36 3.54
C PRO A 118 -12.30 -0.03 3.07
N TYR A 119 -12.18 0.96 3.96
CA TYR A 119 -11.59 2.25 3.67
C TYR A 119 -10.11 2.26 4.07
N ALA A 120 -9.21 2.49 3.11
CA ALA A 120 -7.76 2.53 3.37
C ALA A 120 -7.35 3.69 4.30
N LYS A 121 -8.03 4.82 4.23
CA LYS A 121 -7.80 5.99 5.09
C LYS A 121 -8.98 6.20 6.03
N VAL A 122 -8.77 5.98 7.35
CA VAL A 122 -9.79 6.19 8.40
C VAL A 122 -10.39 7.61 8.33
N LYS A 123 -9.55 8.63 8.03
CA LYS A 123 -9.99 10.02 7.90
C LYS A 123 -11.06 10.17 6.82
N GLN A 124 -10.87 9.54 5.66
CA GLN A 124 -11.84 9.59 4.56
C GLN A 124 -13.20 9.02 4.95
N ALA A 125 -13.22 7.85 5.61
CA ALA A 125 -14.46 7.24 6.09
C ALA A 125 -15.14 8.08 7.18
N LYS A 126 -14.38 8.71 8.09
CA LYS A 126 -14.91 9.64 9.11
C LYS A 126 -15.53 10.86 8.46
N THR A 127 -14.82 11.52 7.52
CA THR A 127 -15.36 12.70 6.81
C THR A 127 -16.65 12.37 6.08
N LEU A 128 -16.73 11.20 5.43
CA LEU A 128 -17.97 10.78 4.76
C LEU A 128 -19.14 10.61 5.74
N ILE A 129 -18.93 10.00 6.90
CA ILE A 129 -19.95 9.88 7.95
C ILE A 129 -20.34 11.25 8.51
N GLU A 130 -19.39 12.16 8.69
CA GLU A 130 -19.67 13.53 9.14
C GLU A 130 -20.54 14.28 8.12
N VAL A 131 -20.23 14.19 6.82
CA VAL A 131 -21.07 14.75 5.76
C VAL A 131 -22.48 14.15 5.81
N ILE A 132 -22.63 12.84 5.92
CA ILE A 132 -23.92 12.16 6.04
C ILE A 132 -24.71 12.65 7.26
N LYS A 133 -24.06 12.77 8.43
CA LYS A 133 -24.69 13.25 9.66
C LYS A 133 -25.13 14.72 9.57
N ASN A 134 -24.34 15.56 8.92
CA ASN A 134 -24.68 16.98 8.73
C ASN A 134 -25.89 17.16 7.78
N ILE A 135 -26.03 16.27 6.79
CA ILE A 135 -27.13 16.30 5.83
C ILE A 135 -28.40 15.70 6.44
N TYR A 136 -28.27 14.53 7.10
CA TYR A 136 -29.40 13.75 7.60
C TYR A 136 -29.38 13.65 9.12
N LYS A 137 -30.53 13.93 9.75
CA LYS A 137 -30.70 13.84 11.21
C LYS A 137 -30.87 12.39 11.63
N LEU A 138 -29.77 11.63 11.70
CA LEU A 138 -29.80 10.20 12.01
C LEU A 138 -29.63 9.93 13.50
N ARG A 139 -30.32 8.91 14.00
CA ARG A 139 -30.08 8.46 15.37
C ARG A 139 -28.69 7.87 15.57
N THR A 140 -28.13 8.11 16.73
CA THR A 140 -26.84 7.53 17.18
C THR A 140 -27.00 6.58 18.36
N CYS A 141 -28.12 6.65 19.08
CA CYS A 141 -28.42 5.87 20.28
C CYS A 141 -28.58 4.37 19.98
N SER A 142 -28.30 3.52 20.97
CA SER A 142 -28.42 2.05 20.88
C SER A 142 -29.79 1.51 21.38
N LEU A 143 -30.77 2.37 21.50
CA LEU A 143 -32.11 1.95 21.93
C LEU A 143 -32.76 0.97 20.96
N ASN A 144 -33.50 0.01 21.47
CA ASN A 144 -34.28 -0.91 20.63
C ASN A 144 -35.60 -0.23 20.23
N LEU A 145 -35.63 0.30 19.01
CA LEU A 145 -36.79 1.03 18.48
C LEU A 145 -37.77 0.12 17.74
N ALA A 146 -38.09 -1.05 18.32
CA ALA A 146 -39.17 -1.88 17.79
C ALA A 146 -40.50 -1.10 17.85
N PRO A 147 -41.37 -1.26 16.82
CA PRO A 147 -42.65 -0.47 16.75
C PRO A 147 -43.49 -0.57 17.99
N GLU A 148 -43.53 -1.72 18.67
CA GLU A 148 -44.28 -1.94 19.90
C GLU A 148 -43.77 -1.04 21.03
N LYS A 149 -42.44 -0.92 21.18
CA LYS A 149 -41.83 -0.12 22.25
C LYS A 149 -41.97 1.39 22.04
N ILE A 150 -42.09 1.84 20.80
CA ILE A 150 -42.39 3.23 20.47
C ILE A 150 -43.84 3.54 20.81
N LYS A 151 -44.76 2.64 20.42
CA LYS A 151 -46.19 2.78 20.72
C LYS A 151 -46.49 2.79 22.24
N GLU A 152 -45.72 2.02 23.02
CA GLU A 152 -45.83 2.01 24.49
C GLU A 152 -45.31 3.30 25.14
N GLY A 153 -44.73 4.23 24.38
CA GLY A 153 -44.17 5.49 24.92
C GLY A 153 -42.98 5.27 25.86
N LYS A 154 -42.25 4.18 25.68
CA LYS A 154 -41.15 3.74 26.56
C LYS A 154 -39.98 4.70 26.59
N TYR A 155 -39.75 5.44 25.52
CA TYR A 155 -38.57 6.29 25.36
C TYR A 155 -38.97 7.76 25.28
N LYS A 156 -38.08 8.65 25.73
CA LYS A 156 -38.17 10.09 25.57
C LYS A 156 -37.05 10.58 24.67
N VAL A 157 -37.27 11.68 23.94
CA VAL A 157 -36.22 12.33 23.14
C VAL A 157 -35.07 12.75 24.03
N CYS A 158 -33.86 12.61 23.49
CA CYS A 158 -32.62 12.91 24.18
C CYS A 158 -32.02 14.23 23.69
N LEU A 159 -30.86 14.61 24.24
CA LEU A 159 -30.12 15.81 23.86
C LEU A 159 -29.91 15.93 22.33
N GLU A 160 -29.60 14.81 21.64
CA GLU A 160 -29.39 14.80 20.18
C GLU A 160 -30.61 15.31 19.38
N TYR A 161 -31.81 15.09 19.86
CA TYR A 161 -33.01 15.67 19.28
C TYR A 161 -33.08 17.18 19.49
N HIS A 162 -32.83 17.63 20.73
CA HIS A 162 -32.92 19.06 21.06
C HIS A 162 -31.85 19.89 20.34
N ILE A 163 -30.68 19.34 20.11
CA ILE A 163 -29.60 19.98 19.29
C ILE A 163 -29.74 19.72 17.79
N LYS A 164 -30.90 19.17 17.36
CA LYS A 164 -31.26 18.92 15.95
C LYS A 164 -30.37 17.93 15.18
N ASN A 165 -29.66 17.06 15.86
CA ASN A 165 -28.85 15.99 15.24
C ASN A 165 -29.67 14.71 14.98
N CYS A 166 -30.82 14.54 15.59
CA CYS A 166 -31.72 13.40 15.45
C CYS A 166 -33.15 13.88 15.25
N ALA A 167 -33.94 13.16 14.45
CA ALA A 167 -35.35 13.51 14.19
C ALA A 167 -36.34 12.94 15.21
N GLY A 168 -35.87 12.19 16.23
CA GLY A 168 -36.69 11.68 17.33
C GLY A 168 -37.55 10.45 17.02
N PRO A 169 -37.05 9.46 16.27
CA PRO A 169 -37.83 8.25 15.96
C PRO A 169 -38.21 7.43 17.21
N CYS A 170 -37.52 7.64 18.33
CA CYS A 170 -37.82 6.97 19.60
C CYS A 170 -39.17 7.37 20.24
N GLU A 171 -39.68 8.55 19.92
CA GLU A 171 -41.04 9.02 20.29
C GLU A 171 -42.04 9.01 19.12
N GLY A 172 -41.65 8.39 17.97
CA GLY A 172 -42.53 8.36 16.80
C GLY A 172 -42.63 9.69 16.06
N LEU A 173 -41.69 10.62 16.28
CA LEU A 173 -41.68 11.95 15.63
C LEU A 173 -41.16 11.85 14.17
N GLU A 174 -40.66 10.71 13.75
CA GLU A 174 -40.24 10.37 12.40
C GLU A 174 -40.75 8.97 12.04
N SER A 175 -41.33 8.82 10.84
CA SER A 175 -41.84 7.55 10.37
C SER A 175 -40.75 6.64 9.83
N GLU A 176 -41.01 5.33 9.74
CA GLU A 176 -40.09 4.36 9.13
C GLU A 176 -39.87 4.64 7.64
N GLU A 177 -40.93 5.10 6.94
CA GLU A 177 -40.90 5.45 5.53
C GLU A 177 -39.97 6.63 5.25
N GLU A 178 -40.09 7.72 6.04
CA GLU A 178 -39.23 8.90 5.95
C GLU A 178 -37.77 8.55 6.24
N TYR A 179 -37.54 7.72 7.26
CA TYR A 179 -36.20 7.25 7.59
C TYR A 179 -35.61 6.36 6.49
N ALA A 180 -36.41 5.49 5.87
CA ALA A 180 -36.00 4.63 4.77
C ALA A 180 -35.60 5.42 3.52
N GLN A 181 -36.31 6.51 3.20
CA GLN A 181 -35.94 7.42 2.09
C GLN A 181 -34.57 8.05 2.32
N LYS A 182 -34.29 8.53 3.55
CA LYS A 182 -32.97 9.05 3.92
C LYS A 182 -31.89 7.98 3.73
N LEU A 183 -32.14 6.75 4.19
CA LEU A 183 -31.19 5.64 4.03
C LEU A 183 -30.87 5.32 2.57
N ASN A 184 -31.87 5.39 1.68
CA ASN A 184 -31.65 5.15 0.25
C ASN A 184 -30.72 6.22 -0.36
N ALA A 185 -30.94 7.50 -0.03
CA ALA A 185 -30.07 8.59 -0.44
C ALA A 185 -28.64 8.43 0.13
N ILE A 186 -28.52 8.02 1.39
CA ILE A 186 -27.23 7.76 2.06
C ILE A 186 -26.48 6.61 1.40
N ARG A 187 -27.16 5.50 1.04
CA ARG A 187 -26.56 4.42 0.28
C ARG A 187 -25.95 4.91 -1.05
N GLY A 188 -26.66 5.82 -1.73
CA GLY A 188 -26.16 6.50 -2.92
C GLY A 188 -24.89 7.29 -2.63
N ILE A 189 -24.87 8.15 -1.60
CA ILE A 189 -23.68 8.92 -1.23
C ILE A 189 -22.48 8.01 -0.92
N ILE A 190 -22.68 6.94 -0.16
CA ILE A 190 -21.61 5.97 0.18
C ILE A 190 -21.07 5.29 -1.08
N LYS A 191 -21.93 5.04 -2.08
CA LYS A 191 -21.55 4.45 -3.37
C LYS A 191 -21.01 5.46 -4.38
N GLY A 192 -20.92 6.76 -4.04
CA GLY A 192 -20.51 7.83 -4.95
C GLY A 192 -21.60 8.30 -5.92
N GLU A 193 -22.86 7.96 -5.65
CA GLU A 193 -24.02 8.35 -6.44
C GLU A 193 -24.72 9.55 -5.78
N PHE A 194 -24.25 10.76 -6.06
CA PHE A 194 -24.75 11.97 -5.39
C PHE A 194 -26.05 12.50 -5.97
N LYS A 195 -26.49 12.00 -7.14
CA LYS A 195 -27.64 12.52 -7.85
C LYS A 195 -28.93 12.43 -7.02
N ALA A 196 -29.24 11.26 -6.46
CA ALA A 196 -30.43 11.05 -5.64
C ALA A 196 -30.43 11.91 -4.36
N ALA A 197 -29.27 12.09 -3.74
CA ALA A 197 -29.13 12.93 -2.56
C ALA A 197 -29.34 14.42 -2.89
N ARG A 198 -28.82 14.87 -4.05
CA ARG A 198 -29.03 16.23 -4.56
C ARG A 198 -30.52 16.49 -4.85
N GLU A 199 -31.16 15.62 -5.63
CA GLU A 199 -32.58 15.73 -5.96
C GLU A 199 -33.46 15.76 -4.71
N TYR A 200 -33.15 14.95 -3.71
CA TYR A 200 -33.85 14.97 -2.42
C TYR A 200 -33.71 16.32 -1.70
N LEU A 201 -32.51 16.86 -1.58
CA LEU A 201 -32.27 18.14 -0.90
C LEU A 201 -32.85 19.33 -1.67
N GLU A 202 -32.80 19.31 -3.01
CA GLU A 202 -33.47 20.32 -3.86
C GLU A 202 -34.98 20.30 -3.68
N ALA A 203 -35.61 19.11 -3.71
CA ALA A 203 -37.02 18.95 -3.51
C ALA A 203 -37.43 19.42 -2.09
N GLU A 204 -36.68 19.10 -1.04
CA GLU A 204 -36.90 19.56 0.33
C GLU A 204 -36.82 21.09 0.42
N MET A 205 -35.80 21.70 -0.20
CA MET A 205 -35.61 23.15 -0.23
C MET A 205 -36.79 23.86 -0.91
N TYR A 206 -37.24 23.38 -2.07
CA TYR A 206 -38.38 23.97 -2.79
C TYR A 206 -39.69 23.80 -2.01
N ASN A 207 -39.87 22.66 -1.34
CA ASN A 207 -41.06 22.39 -0.55
C ASN A 207 -41.17 23.33 0.66
N TYR A 208 -40.07 23.60 1.36
CA TYR A 208 -40.01 24.58 2.44
C TYR A 208 -40.25 26.02 1.92
N ALA A 209 -39.62 26.36 0.79
CA ALA A 209 -39.82 27.67 0.17
C ALA A 209 -41.29 27.90 -0.25
N ALA A 210 -41.97 26.89 -0.79
CA ALA A 210 -43.39 26.96 -1.15
C ALA A 210 -44.30 27.14 0.07
N LYS A 211 -43.88 26.64 1.24
CA LYS A 211 -44.61 26.83 2.53
C LYS A 211 -44.20 28.12 3.24
N LEU A 212 -43.37 28.97 2.65
CA LEU A 212 -42.81 30.19 3.23
C LEU A 212 -41.93 29.95 4.48
N GLU A 213 -41.42 28.72 4.65
CA GLU A 213 -40.51 28.33 5.71
C GLU A 213 -39.07 28.59 5.31
N PHE A 214 -38.67 29.85 5.14
CA PHE A 214 -37.40 30.26 4.56
C PHE A 214 -36.19 29.82 5.36
N GLU A 215 -36.26 29.70 6.68
CA GLU A 215 -35.17 29.20 7.51
C GLU A 215 -34.87 27.72 7.22
N ASN A 216 -35.91 26.89 7.08
CA ASN A 216 -35.79 25.50 6.74
C ASN A 216 -35.24 25.32 5.29
N ALA A 217 -35.72 26.14 4.34
CA ALA A 217 -35.23 26.18 2.97
C ALA A 217 -33.73 26.54 2.92
N GLN A 218 -33.28 27.51 3.71
CA GLN A 218 -31.89 27.90 3.81
C GLN A 218 -31.02 26.76 4.39
N GLN A 219 -31.51 26.05 5.41
CA GLN A 219 -30.81 24.88 5.94
C GLN A 219 -30.63 23.77 4.89
N SER A 220 -31.63 23.49 4.07
CA SER A 220 -31.53 22.50 2.97
C SER A 220 -30.57 22.96 1.91
N LYS A 221 -30.49 24.26 1.59
CA LYS A 221 -29.50 24.85 0.70
C LYS A 221 -28.06 24.70 1.25
N GLU A 222 -27.85 24.92 2.54
CA GLU A 222 -26.54 24.73 3.18
C GLU A 222 -26.08 23.26 3.13
N LYS A 223 -26.99 22.31 3.35
CA LYS A 223 -26.72 20.88 3.21
C LYS A 223 -26.33 20.50 1.76
N LEU A 224 -27.04 21.09 0.78
CA LEU A 224 -26.72 20.91 -0.63
C LEU A 224 -25.30 21.39 -0.93
N GLN A 225 -24.93 22.55 -0.41
CA GLN A 225 -23.58 23.11 -0.57
C GLN A 225 -22.50 22.24 0.10
N ILE A 226 -22.78 21.65 1.26
CA ILE A 226 -21.88 20.68 1.92
C ILE A 226 -21.68 19.44 1.01
N LEU A 227 -22.75 18.92 0.40
CA LEU A 227 -22.69 17.78 -0.50
C LEU A 227 -21.87 18.08 -1.76
N GLU A 228 -22.08 19.26 -2.35
CA GLU A 228 -21.35 19.72 -3.53
C GLU A 228 -19.86 19.96 -3.23
N ASN A 229 -19.56 20.58 -2.10
CA ASN A 229 -18.17 20.76 -1.65
C ASN A 229 -17.48 19.40 -1.43
N TYR A 230 -18.16 18.44 -0.81
CA TYR A 230 -17.61 17.10 -0.65
C TYR A 230 -17.34 16.43 -2.01
N GLN A 231 -18.28 16.55 -2.96
CA GLN A 231 -18.13 16.03 -4.31
C GLN A 231 -16.95 16.69 -5.06
N THR A 232 -16.77 18.00 -4.91
CA THR A 232 -15.65 18.74 -5.56
C THR A 232 -14.29 18.38 -4.98
N HIS A 233 -14.21 18.09 -3.69
CA HIS A 233 -12.98 17.64 -3.02
C HIS A 233 -12.67 16.15 -3.21
N THR A 234 -13.66 15.35 -3.64
CA THR A 234 -13.42 14.00 -4.13
C THR A 234 -12.79 14.15 -5.51
N THR A 235 -11.60 13.59 -5.73
CA THR A 235 -10.85 13.77 -6.99
C THR A 235 -11.74 13.39 -8.18
N ILE A 236 -12.34 14.41 -8.83
CA ILE A 236 -13.14 14.23 -10.03
C ILE A 236 -12.18 13.95 -11.17
N VAL A 237 -12.29 12.78 -11.72
CA VAL A 237 -11.39 12.32 -12.76
C VAL A 237 -11.91 12.70 -14.15
N SER A 238 -13.14 12.36 -14.43
CA SER A 238 -13.89 12.72 -15.64
C SER A 238 -15.28 12.11 -15.56
N SER A 239 -16.32 12.85 -15.91
CA SER A 239 -17.71 12.36 -15.93
C SER A 239 -17.94 11.18 -16.91
N ASN A 240 -16.99 10.93 -17.82
CA ASN A 240 -17.08 9.87 -18.82
C ASN A 240 -16.52 8.52 -18.35
N ILE A 241 -15.97 8.45 -17.13
CA ILE A 241 -15.37 7.21 -16.58
C ILE A 241 -16.29 6.70 -15.48
N ASN A 242 -17.01 5.62 -15.79
CA ASN A 242 -18.00 5.04 -14.89
C ASN A 242 -17.64 3.58 -14.58
N ASP A 243 -17.70 3.21 -13.30
CA ASP A 243 -17.55 1.86 -12.76
C ASP A 243 -16.30 1.12 -13.27
N VAL A 244 -15.14 1.67 -12.96
CA VAL A 244 -13.82 1.19 -13.41
C VAL A 244 -12.90 0.94 -12.23
N ASP A 245 -12.16 -0.15 -12.30
CA ASP A 245 -10.99 -0.38 -11.45
C ASP A 245 -9.73 0.15 -12.15
N VAL A 246 -8.85 0.80 -11.39
CA VAL A 246 -7.58 1.31 -11.90
C VAL A 246 -6.45 0.78 -11.04
N PHE A 247 -5.43 0.26 -11.67
CA PHE A 247 -4.23 -0.20 -11.00
C PHE A 247 -3.01 0.56 -11.51
N GLY A 248 -2.11 0.86 -10.60
CA GLY A 248 -0.78 1.36 -10.87
C GLY A 248 0.23 0.58 -10.06
N ILE A 249 1.40 0.35 -10.61
CA ILE A 249 2.50 -0.37 -9.95
C ILE A 249 3.80 0.39 -10.17
N ILE A 250 4.63 0.39 -9.13
CA ILE A 250 6.06 0.71 -9.22
C ILE A 250 6.81 -0.35 -8.43
N SER A 251 8.02 -0.66 -8.85
CA SER A 251 8.83 -1.65 -8.15
C SER A 251 10.30 -1.25 -8.04
N ASP A 252 11.00 -1.91 -7.14
CA ASP A 252 12.45 -1.96 -7.04
C ASP A 252 12.91 -3.43 -6.93
N GLU A 253 14.18 -3.65 -6.64
CA GLU A 253 14.74 -5.02 -6.51
C GLU A 253 14.12 -5.84 -5.36
N ALA A 254 13.63 -5.18 -4.33
CA ALA A 254 13.18 -5.83 -3.09
C ALA A 254 11.65 -5.90 -2.97
N ALA A 255 10.94 -4.94 -3.55
CA ALA A 255 9.50 -4.83 -3.37
C ALA A 255 8.80 -4.14 -4.56
N ALA A 256 7.52 -4.43 -4.73
CA ALA A 256 6.61 -3.68 -5.57
C ALA A 256 5.55 -2.98 -4.72
N TYR A 257 5.07 -1.87 -5.20
CA TYR A 257 4.02 -1.06 -4.57
C TYR A 257 2.88 -0.93 -5.55
N VAL A 258 1.74 -1.51 -5.22
CA VAL A 258 0.54 -1.51 -6.07
C VAL A 258 -0.48 -0.58 -5.47
N ASN A 259 -0.97 0.36 -6.27
CA ASN A 259 -2.11 1.21 -5.93
C ASN A 259 -3.34 0.77 -6.72
N TYR A 260 -4.47 0.82 -6.07
CA TYR A 260 -5.79 0.53 -6.62
C TYR A 260 -6.73 1.70 -6.38
N PHE A 261 -7.45 2.10 -7.43
CA PHE A 261 -8.61 2.99 -7.32
C PHE A 261 -9.86 2.30 -7.82
N LYS A 262 -10.96 2.48 -7.09
CA LYS A 262 -12.30 2.23 -7.58
C LYS A 262 -12.93 3.56 -7.97
N ILE A 263 -13.35 3.67 -9.23
CA ILE A 263 -13.97 4.86 -9.78
C ILE A 263 -15.43 4.56 -10.07
N LYS A 264 -16.32 5.42 -9.61
CA LYS A 264 -17.74 5.37 -9.92
C LYS A 264 -18.24 6.78 -10.22
N ASN A 265 -18.99 6.92 -11.32
CA ASN A 265 -19.55 8.19 -11.76
C ASN A 265 -18.50 9.34 -11.80
N GLY A 266 -17.32 9.07 -12.35
CA GLY A 266 -16.25 10.06 -12.46
C GLY A 266 -15.52 10.39 -11.16
N SER A 267 -15.83 9.72 -10.04
CA SER A 267 -15.22 9.99 -8.75
C SER A 267 -14.45 8.77 -8.23
N ILE A 268 -13.28 9.02 -7.65
CA ILE A 268 -12.52 7.97 -6.94
C ILE A 268 -13.22 7.71 -5.61
N ILE A 269 -14.00 6.63 -5.51
CA ILE A 269 -14.72 6.26 -4.29
C ILE A 269 -13.86 5.44 -3.32
N GLN A 270 -12.79 4.81 -3.83
CA GLN A 270 -11.89 3.99 -3.03
C GLN A 270 -10.46 4.10 -3.54
N SER A 271 -9.51 4.17 -2.61
CA SER A 271 -8.08 4.16 -2.88
C SER A 271 -7.39 3.23 -1.90
N TYR A 272 -6.57 2.32 -2.40
CA TYR A 272 -5.82 1.37 -1.60
C TYR A 272 -4.41 1.21 -2.17
N THR A 273 -3.39 1.22 -1.33
CA THR A 273 -2.01 0.98 -1.73
C THR A 273 -1.39 -0.08 -0.82
N THR A 274 -0.69 -1.02 -1.40
CA THR A 274 -0.02 -2.10 -0.68
C THR A 274 1.41 -2.27 -1.13
N GLU A 275 2.26 -2.73 -0.22
CA GLU A 275 3.62 -3.17 -0.48
C GLU A 275 3.63 -4.68 -0.67
N ILE A 276 4.29 -5.16 -1.72
CA ILE A 276 4.47 -6.57 -2.05
C ILE A 276 5.96 -6.85 -2.09
N LYS A 277 6.44 -7.70 -1.21
CA LYS A 277 7.86 -8.09 -1.18
C LYS A 277 8.15 -9.11 -2.25
N LYS A 278 9.16 -8.85 -3.07
CA LYS A 278 9.66 -9.80 -4.06
C LYS A 278 10.39 -10.94 -3.37
N MET A 279 9.88 -12.14 -3.54
CA MET A 279 10.47 -13.35 -2.93
C MET A 279 11.43 -14.04 -3.87
N LEU A 280 11.13 -13.98 -5.17
CA LEU A 280 11.96 -14.47 -6.30
C LEU A 280 12.32 -13.28 -7.21
N ASP A 281 12.54 -13.57 -8.48
CA ASP A 281 12.83 -12.56 -9.52
C ASP A 281 11.54 -12.26 -10.30
N GLU A 282 10.42 -12.01 -9.57
CA GLU A 282 9.10 -11.79 -10.13
C GLU A 282 9.08 -10.50 -10.95
N THR A 283 8.43 -10.56 -12.11
CA THR A 283 8.21 -9.39 -12.98
C THR A 283 7.04 -8.55 -12.46
N ASP A 284 6.95 -7.31 -12.91
CA ASP A 284 5.86 -6.41 -12.54
C ASP A 284 4.51 -6.92 -13.07
N GLU A 285 4.52 -7.63 -14.20
CA GLU A 285 3.33 -8.29 -14.76
C GLU A 285 2.84 -9.40 -13.84
N GLU A 286 3.71 -10.30 -13.41
CA GLU A 286 3.37 -11.41 -12.51
C GLU A 286 2.81 -10.88 -11.17
N ILE A 287 3.44 -9.85 -10.62
CA ILE A 287 3.00 -9.22 -9.36
C ILE A 287 1.64 -8.55 -9.54
N LEU A 288 1.43 -7.81 -10.64
CA LEU A 288 0.20 -7.09 -10.88
C LEU A 288 -0.97 -8.03 -11.15
N GLU A 289 -0.76 -9.17 -11.81
CA GLU A 289 -1.77 -10.20 -12.02
C GLU A 289 -2.29 -10.76 -10.69
N GLU A 290 -1.41 -11.12 -9.76
CA GLU A 290 -1.78 -11.62 -8.44
C GLU A 290 -2.48 -10.53 -7.61
N ALA A 291 -1.89 -9.32 -7.57
CA ALA A 291 -2.44 -8.19 -6.84
C ALA A 291 -3.85 -7.81 -7.33
N LEU A 292 -4.07 -7.84 -8.64
CA LEU A 292 -5.35 -7.52 -9.25
C LEU A 292 -6.46 -8.45 -8.74
N ILE A 293 -6.24 -9.76 -8.77
CA ILE A 293 -7.24 -10.74 -8.30
C ILE A 293 -7.49 -10.57 -6.80
N GLU A 294 -6.42 -10.46 -6.01
CA GLU A 294 -6.57 -10.37 -4.56
C GLU A 294 -7.26 -9.08 -4.12
N ILE A 295 -6.87 -7.95 -4.70
CA ILE A 295 -7.45 -6.64 -4.37
C ILE A 295 -8.92 -6.59 -4.82
N ARG A 296 -9.26 -7.07 -6.01
CA ARG A 296 -10.65 -7.15 -6.48
C ARG A 296 -11.52 -8.02 -5.58
N ASN A 297 -11.01 -9.18 -5.16
CA ASN A 297 -11.71 -10.05 -4.20
C ASN A 297 -11.86 -9.38 -2.83
N LYS A 298 -10.82 -8.73 -2.32
CA LYS A 298 -10.83 -8.00 -1.05
C LYS A 298 -11.91 -6.92 -1.01
N PHE A 299 -12.06 -6.18 -2.12
CA PHE A 299 -13.01 -5.07 -2.22
C PHE A 299 -14.34 -5.46 -2.88
N ASN A 300 -14.56 -6.74 -3.18
CA ASN A 300 -15.74 -7.25 -3.88
C ASN A 300 -16.07 -6.41 -5.12
N SER A 301 -15.04 -6.11 -5.94
CA SER A 301 -15.24 -5.28 -7.12
C SER A 301 -15.97 -6.05 -8.23
N THR A 302 -17.02 -5.43 -8.74
CA THR A 302 -17.83 -5.93 -9.87
C THR A 302 -17.62 -5.13 -11.15
N SER A 303 -16.62 -4.21 -11.16
CA SER A 303 -16.34 -3.38 -12.33
C SER A 303 -15.98 -4.24 -13.54
N THR A 304 -16.55 -3.88 -14.70
CA THR A 304 -16.37 -4.60 -15.96
C THR A 304 -15.20 -4.09 -16.79
N GLU A 305 -14.63 -2.95 -16.43
CA GLU A 305 -13.42 -2.40 -17.04
C GLU A 305 -12.32 -2.23 -16.00
N ILE A 306 -11.09 -2.54 -16.41
CA ILE A 306 -9.89 -2.34 -15.58
C ILE A 306 -8.87 -1.55 -16.41
N PHE A 307 -8.35 -0.45 -15.85
CA PHE A 307 -7.26 0.30 -16.44
C PHE A 307 -5.94 -0.11 -15.83
N LEU A 308 -4.96 -0.39 -16.69
CA LEU A 308 -3.65 -0.94 -16.35
C LEU A 308 -2.53 -0.09 -16.95
N PRO A 309 -1.33 -0.07 -16.34
CA PRO A 309 -0.16 0.62 -16.88
C PRO A 309 0.43 -0.08 -18.12
N PHE A 310 0.31 -1.40 -18.20
CA PHE A 310 0.79 -2.25 -19.29
C PHE A 310 -0.14 -3.45 -19.53
N HIS A 311 0.08 -4.18 -20.60
CA HIS A 311 -0.72 -5.36 -20.94
C HIS A 311 -0.39 -6.53 -19.99
N LEU A 312 -1.44 -7.19 -19.52
CA LEU A 312 -1.34 -8.48 -18.82
C LEU A 312 -1.83 -9.57 -19.76
N ASN A 313 -1.17 -10.73 -19.73
CA ASN A 313 -1.50 -11.89 -20.53
C ASN A 313 -2.56 -12.78 -19.86
N ILE A 314 -3.60 -12.16 -19.32
CA ILE A 314 -4.69 -12.83 -18.61
C ILE A 314 -6.03 -12.39 -19.15
N GLU A 315 -6.97 -13.33 -19.30
CA GLU A 315 -8.36 -13.06 -19.63
C GLU A 315 -9.24 -13.28 -18.38
N ILE A 316 -9.95 -12.22 -17.96
CA ILE A 316 -10.88 -12.30 -16.84
C ILE A 316 -12.29 -12.33 -17.41
N PRO A 317 -13.14 -13.35 -17.12
CA PRO A 317 -14.50 -13.44 -17.64
C PRO A 317 -15.29 -12.15 -17.37
N HIS A 318 -15.95 -11.63 -18.42
CA HIS A 318 -16.79 -10.43 -18.37
C HIS A 318 -16.07 -9.13 -17.97
N VAL A 319 -14.73 -9.10 -18.00
CA VAL A 319 -13.92 -7.92 -17.65
C VAL A 319 -13.02 -7.55 -18.81
N LYS A 320 -13.03 -6.26 -19.19
CA LYS A 320 -12.16 -5.70 -20.22
C LYS A 320 -10.93 -5.07 -19.60
N LEU A 321 -9.75 -5.61 -19.91
CA LEU A 321 -8.47 -5.01 -19.54
C LEU A 321 -8.09 -3.95 -20.58
N ILE A 322 -7.78 -2.73 -20.14
CA ILE A 322 -7.50 -1.57 -20.99
C ILE A 322 -6.21 -0.93 -20.57
N VAL A 323 -5.28 -0.77 -21.51
CA VAL A 323 -4.07 0.03 -21.34
C VAL A 323 -4.27 1.36 -22.04
N PRO A 324 -4.62 2.43 -21.31
CA PRO A 324 -4.93 3.71 -21.94
C PRO A 324 -3.65 4.40 -22.39
N LYS A 325 -3.64 4.89 -23.64
CA LYS A 325 -2.47 5.57 -24.24
C LYS A 325 -2.52 7.10 -24.07
N LEU A 326 -3.71 7.69 -24.02
CA LEU A 326 -3.91 9.14 -23.98
C LEU A 326 -5.17 9.51 -23.16
N GLY A 327 -5.28 10.80 -22.81
CA GLY A 327 -6.47 11.39 -22.20
C GLY A 327 -6.65 11.08 -20.72
N ASP A 328 -7.86 11.28 -20.23
CA ASP A 328 -8.18 11.17 -18.78
C ASP A 328 -7.95 9.76 -18.24
N LYS A 329 -8.23 8.74 -19.04
CA LYS A 329 -7.99 7.33 -18.64
C LYS A 329 -6.51 7.09 -18.34
N LYS A 330 -5.59 7.64 -19.14
CA LYS A 330 -4.15 7.52 -18.89
C LYS A 330 -3.72 8.31 -17.65
N ARG A 331 -4.21 9.55 -17.51
CA ARG A 331 -3.91 10.39 -16.34
C ARG A 331 -4.28 9.72 -15.01
N ILE A 332 -5.36 8.91 -15.00
CA ILE A 332 -5.75 8.17 -13.79
C ILE A 332 -4.80 7.04 -13.47
N VAL A 333 -4.32 6.31 -14.48
CA VAL A 333 -3.29 5.28 -14.27
C VAL A 333 -2.02 5.93 -13.73
N GLU A 334 -1.56 7.03 -14.32
CA GLU A 334 -0.42 7.81 -13.85
C GLU A 334 -0.62 8.33 -12.41
N LEU A 335 -1.85 8.76 -12.06
CA LEU A 335 -2.19 9.13 -10.68
C LEU A 335 -2.10 7.94 -9.73
N SER A 336 -2.50 6.74 -10.16
CA SER A 336 -2.37 5.52 -9.39
C SER A 336 -0.89 5.17 -9.16
N GLU A 337 -0.05 5.23 -10.18
CA GLU A 337 1.40 5.04 -10.06
C GLU A 337 2.05 6.08 -9.14
N LYS A 338 1.63 7.34 -9.24
CA LYS A 338 2.09 8.40 -8.32
C LYS A 338 1.75 8.10 -6.86
N ASN A 339 0.55 7.59 -6.59
CA ASN A 339 0.16 7.19 -5.23
C ASN A 339 0.99 6.01 -4.72
N ALA A 340 1.32 5.05 -5.58
CA ALA A 340 2.25 3.97 -5.25
C ALA A 340 3.64 4.51 -4.89
N MET A 341 4.15 5.50 -5.63
CA MET A 341 5.42 6.16 -5.36
C MET A 341 5.42 6.92 -4.04
N GLU A 342 4.37 7.72 -3.77
CA GLU A 342 4.24 8.45 -2.51
C GLU A 342 4.21 7.49 -1.31
N TYR A 343 3.49 6.37 -1.42
CA TYR A 343 3.45 5.33 -0.40
C TYR A 343 4.83 4.70 -0.16
N ARG A 344 5.58 4.40 -1.24
CA ARG A 344 6.97 3.91 -1.13
C ARG A 344 7.86 4.89 -0.36
N VAL A 345 7.82 6.18 -0.73
CA VAL A 345 8.62 7.23 -0.07
C VAL A 345 8.27 7.33 1.42
N GLU A 346 6.99 7.30 1.76
CA GLU A 346 6.53 7.34 3.15
C GLU A 346 7.01 6.10 3.94
N LYS A 347 6.94 4.92 3.34
CA LYS A 347 7.44 3.68 3.93
C LYS A 347 8.95 3.72 4.19
N LEU A 348 9.73 4.18 3.22
CA LEU A 348 11.17 4.31 3.38
C LEU A 348 11.53 5.29 4.50
N LYS A 349 10.81 6.42 4.62
CA LYS A 349 10.98 7.36 5.74
C LYS A 349 10.64 6.71 7.08
N GLN A 350 9.55 5.95 7.17
CA GLN A 350 9.18 5.24 8.39
C GLN A 350 10.25 4.22 8.80
N VAL A 351 10.81 3.48 7.85
CA VAL A 351 11.91 2.53 8.11
C VAL A 351 13.16 3.25 8.62
N GLN A 352 13.51 4.42 8.06
CA GLN A 352 14.62 5.23 8.54
C GLN A 352 14.40 5.77 9.96
N ILE A 353 13.17 6.10 10.33
CA ILE A 353 12.84 6.58 11.68
C ILE A 353 12.90 5.45 12.71
N VAL A 354 12.43 4.25 12.35
CA VAL A 354 12.37 3.09 13.25
C VAL A 354 13.74 2.44 13.42
N ASP A 355 14.54 2.38 12.37
CA ASP A 355 15.89 1.80 12.37
C ASP A 355 16.84 2.69 11.54
N PRO A 356 17.35 3.78 12.14
CA PRO A 356 18.25 4.72 11.45
C PRO A 356 19.55 4.09 11.00
N GLU A 357 19.99 3.03 11.67
CA GLU A 357 21.26 2.35 11.42
C GLU A 357 21.15 1.17 10.46
N ARG A 358 19.95 0.77 10.07
CA ARG A 358 19.72 -0.39 9.19
C ARG A 358 20.53 -0.34 7.91
N HIS A 359 20.59 0.85 7.28
CA HIS A 359 21.35 1.04 6.05
C HIS A 359 22.85 0.90 6.30
N THR A 360 23.36 1.52 7.36
CA THR A 360 24.75 1.45 7.79
C THR A 360 25.13 0.01 8.13
N ASN A 361 24.36 -0.66 8.98
CA ASN A 361 24.60 -2.04 9.38
C ASN A 361 24.64 -2.98 8.19
N ARG A 362 23.74 -2.82 7.19
CA ARG A 362 23.75 -3.60 5.96
C ARG A 362 25.04 -3.39 5.17
N ILE A 363 25.47 -2.13 4.98
CA ILE A 363 26.69 -1.81 4.23
C ILE A 363 27.92 -2.39 4.95
N MET A 364 28.01 -2.23 6.28
CA MET A 364 29.13 -2.76 7.06
C MET A 364 29.21 -4.29 6.97
N ALA A 365 28.07 -4.98 7.06
CA ALA A 365 28.00 -6.43 6.90
C ALA A 365 28.37 -6.89 5.47
N GLU A 366 27.96 -6.15 4.47
CA GLU A 366 28.31 -6.43 3.07
C GLU A 366 29.80 -6.20 2.80
N MET A 367 30.37 -5.09 3.28
CA MET A 367 31.82 -4.81 3.20
C MET A 367 32.63 -5.90 3.91
N LYS A 368 32.24 -6.30 5.13
CA LYS A 368 32.87 -7.43 5.84
C LYS A 368 32.94 -8.69 4.97
N LYS A 369 31.82 -9.03 4.31
CA LYS A 369 31.71 -10.23 3.46
C LYS A 369 32.54 -10.12 2.20
N LEU A 370 32.45 -9.00 1.47
CA LEU A 370 33.14 -8.79 0.20
C LEU A 370 34.66 -8.69 0.37
N LEU A 371 35.12 -7.96 1.39
CA LEU A 371 36.52 -7.76 1.69
C LEU A 371 37.10 -8.84 2.60
N ARG A 372 36.30 -9.84 3.00
CA ARG A 372 36.67 -10.94 3.90
C ARG A 372 37.30 -10.47 5.21
N LEU A 373 36.77 -9.38 5.79
CA LEU A 373 37.29 -8.83 7.02
C LEU A 373 36.83 -9.70 8.23
N PRO A 374 37.64 -9.75 9.33
CA PRO A 374 37.29 -10.49 10.53
C PRO A 374 36.06 -9.91 11.25
N GLU A 375 35.90 -8.59 11.18
CA GLU A 375 34.79 -7.85 11.78
C GLU A 375 34.23 -6.76 10.83
N GLU A 376 33.11 -6.13 11.22
CA GLU A 376 32.53 -5.05 10.41
C GLU A 376 33.43 -3.80 10.46
N PRO A 377 33.75 -3.17 9.31
CA PRO A 377 34.63 -2.02 9.27
C PRO A 377 33.90 -0.73 9.68
N ARG A 378 33.60 -0.59 10.97
CA ARG A 378 32.92 0.59 11.49
C ARG A 378 33.81 1.82 11.60
N HIS A 379 35.13 1.64 11.72
CA HIS A 379 36.14 2.69 11.64
C HIS A 379 37.02 2.41 10.42
N ILE A 380 36.98 3.30 9.44
CA ILE A 380 37.72 3.21 8.17
C ILE A 380 38.57 4.48 8.06
N GLU A 381 39.86 4.32 7.77
CA GLU A 381 40.75 5.42 7.44
C GLU A 381 41.27 5.28 5.99
N GLY A 382 41.24 6.38 5.25
CA GLY A 382 41.79 6.45 3.90
C GLY A 382 42.88 7.51 3.81
N PHE A 383 43.97 7.17 3.15
CA PHE A 383 45.14 8.03 2.96
C PHE A 383 45.31 8.38 1.49
N ASP A 384 45.68 9.65 1.25
CA ASP A 384 46.01 10.14 -0.09
C ASP A 384 47.20 11.10 -0.01
N ASN A 385 48.20 10.90 -0.86
CA ASN A 385 49.40 11.72 -0.94
C ASN A 385 49.30 12.75 -2.05
N SER A 386 49.79 13.96 -1.78
CA SER A 386 49.91 15.02 -2.77
C SER A 386 51.22 15.77 -2.62
N ASN A 387 51.86 16.07 -3.75
CA ASN A 387 53.04 16.88 -3.79
C ASN A 387 53.04 17.83 -5.01
N ILE A 388 53.76 18.91 -4.95
CA ILE A 388 53.92 19.86 -6.04
C ILE A 388 55.27 19.59 -6.69
N GLN A 389 55.31 18.71 -7.72
CA GLN A 389 56.54 18.32 -8.44
C GLN A 389 57.69 17.86 -7.52
N GLY A 390 57.34 17.10 -6.47
CA GLY A 390 58.32 16.61 -5.47
C GLY A 390 58.65 17.59 -4.37
N THR A 391 58.01 18.77 -4.31
CA THR A 391 58.20 19.75 -3.22
C THR A 391 56.95 19.77 -2.33
N ASN A 392 57.13 20.10 -1.03
CA ASN A 392 56.10 20.22 -0.01
C ASN A 392 55.15 19.00 0.03
N PRO A 393 55.65 17.75 0.17
CA PRO A 393 54.78 16.59 0.20
C PRO A 393 53.85 16.64 1.42
N VAL A 394 52.57 16.39 1.19
CA VAL A 394 51.53 16.31 2.20
C VAL A 394 50.70 15.04 2.00
N SER A 395 50.18 14.49 3.08
CA SER A 395 49.22 13.41 3.03
C SER A 395 47.99 13.76 3.81
N ALA A 396 46.82 13.45 3.25
CA ALA A 396 45.54 13.59 3.92
C ALA A 396 45.08 12.24 4.46
N CYS A 397 44.60 12.24 5.72
CA CYS A 397 43.92 11.10 6.30
C CYS A 397 42.42 11.48 6.47
N VAL A 398 41.54 10.76 5.78
CA VAL A 398 40.08 10.88 5.93
C VAL A 398 39.58 9.72 6.78
N VAL A 399 38.63 10.01 7.66
CA VAL A 399 38.11 9.05 8.64
C VAL A 399 36.62 8.89 8.47
N PHE A 400 36.16 7.66 8.41
CA PHE A 400 34.74 7.29 8.44
C PHE A 400 34.46 6.46 9.70
N LYS A 401 33.41 6.85 10.44
CA LYS A 401 32.89 6.10 11.58
C LYS A 401 31.42 5.78 11.34
N ASP A 402 31.04 4.52 11.48
CA ASP A 402 29.67 4.02 11.25
C ASP A 402 29.09 4.49 9.90
N GLY A 403 29.89 4.38 8.83
CA GLY A 403 29.52 4.74 7.47
C GLY A 403 29.38 6.24 7.18
N LYS A 404 29.76 7.11 8.11
CA LYS A 404 29.69 8.58 7.96
C LYS A 404 31.07 9.19 8.04
N PRO A 405 31.35 10.27 7.26
CA PRO A 405 32.59 11.00 7.37
C PRO A 405 32.73 11.66 8.75
N SER A 406 33.79 11.35 9.48
CA SER A 406 34.13 11.96 10.76
C SER A 406 35.15 13.09 10.56
N LYS A 407 34.65 14.26 10.10
CA LYS A 407 35.52 15.39 9.74
C LYS A 407 36.39 15.90 10.90
N ALA A 408 35.97 15.73 12.14
CA ALA A 408 36.76 16.08 13.32
C ALA A 408 38.03 15.25 13.45
N ASP A 409 38.02 14.04 12.92
CA ASP A 409 39.14 13.09 12.97
C ASP A 409 40.06 13.17 11.74
N TYR A 410 39.71 13.98 10.73
CA TYR A 410 40.58 14.19 9.57
C TYR A 410 41.90 14.81 9.98
N ARG A 411 42.99 14.37 9.36
CA ARG A 411 44.33 14.89 9.62
C ARG A 411 45.06 15.18 8.31
N ILE A 412 45.91 16.21 8.35
CA ILE A 412 46.86 16.49 7.32
C ILE A 412 48.27 16.30 7.90
N PHE A 413 49.10 15.55 7.20
CA PHE A 413 50.48 15.27 7.58
C PHE A 413 51.41 15.98 6.61
N HIS A 414 52.27 16.81 7.14
CA HIS A 414 53.44 17.30 6.42
C HIS A 414 54.52 16.24 6.56
N VAL A 415 55.06 15.76 5.44
CA VAL A 415 56.13 14.78 5.37
C VAL A 415 57.42 15.43 5.82
N LYS A 416 58.22 14.71 6.62
CA LYS A 416 59.43 15.29 7.27
C LYS A 416 60.73 14.63 6.86
N THR A 417 60.68 13.35 6.52
CA THR A 417 61.90 12.52 6.32
C THR A 417 62.13 12.11 4.89
N VAL A 418 61.15 12.32 4.00
CA VAL A 418 61.24 11.90 2.59
C VAL A 418 61.61 13.09 1.71
N GLU A 419 62.72 13.01 0.98
CA GLU A 419 63.16 13.96 -0.01
C GLU A 419 62.81 13.46 -1.44
N GLY A 420 62.18 14.34 -2.24
CA GLY A 420 61.81 14.07 -3.62
C GLY A 420 60.45 13.31 -3.77
N PRO A 421 60.07 12.96 -5.01
CA PRO A 421 58.80 12.32 -5.31
C PRO A 421 58.85 10.83 -5.03
N ASN A 422 58.61 10.42 -3.78
CA ASN A 422 58.56 9.00 -3.38
C ASN A 422 57.28 8.76 -2.55
N ASP A 423 56.20 8.37 -3.24
CA ASP A 423 54.91 8.16 -2.66
C ASP A 423 54.91 6.98 -1.64
N PHE A 424 55.67 5.93 -1.88
CA PHE A 424 55.76 4.80 -0.95
C PHE A 424 56.39 5.19 0.39
N ALA A 425 57.55 5.86 0.35
CA ALA A 425 58.20 6.33 1.56
C ALA A 425 57.37 7.38 2.32
N THR A 426 56.67 8.26 1.57
CA THR A 426 55.75 9.22 2.13
C THR A 426 54.61 8.53 2.87
N MET A 427 54.02 7.52 2.27
CA MET A 427 52.92 6.75 2.87
C MET A 427 53.39 5.99 4.11
N GLU A 428 54.56 5.37 4.04
CA GLU A 428 55.19 4.66 5.18
C GLU A 428 55.37 5.61 6.38
N GLU A 429 55.97 6.80 6.17
CA GLU A 429 56.15 7.79 7.23
C GLU A 429 54.81 8.19 7.86
N VAL A 430 53.81 8.48 7.04
CA VAL A 430 52.51 9.00 7.51
C VAL A 430 51.75 7.93 8.29
N ILE A 431 51.68 6.70 7.77
CA ILE A 431 51.05 5.56 8.42
C ILE A 431 51.71 5.26 9.74
N TYR A 432 53.05 5.19 9.76
CA TYR A 432 53.81 4.95 11.00
C TYR A 432 53.50 6.02 12.06
N ARG A 433 53.56 7.28 11.71
CA ARG A 433 53.28 8.41 12.62
C ARG A 433 51.83 8.40 13.12
N ARG A 434 50.88 8.04 12.24
CA ARG A 434 49.47 7.99 12.60
C ARG A 434 49.21 6.90 13.62
N TYR A 435 49.63 5.69 13.35
CA TYR A 435 49.30 4.52 14.19
C TYR A 435 50.18 4.39 15.43
N SER A 436 51.45 4.81 15.39
CA SER A 436 52.26 4.91 16.59
C SER A 436 51.59 5.87 17.61
N ARG A 437 51.13 7.00 17.15
CA ARG A 437 50.41 7.95 18.00
C ARG A 437 49.14 7.37 18.58
N LEU A 438 48.28 6.69 17.79
CA LEU A 438 47.06 6.07 18.27
C LEU A 438 47.34 5.01 19.32
N LEU A 439 48.40 4.20 19.13
CA LEU A 439 48.82 3.20 20.11
C LEU A 439 49.32 3.84 21.40
N ASP A 440 50.11 4.92 21.30
CA ASP A 440 50.62 5.64 22.47
C ASP A 440 49.48 6.31 23.26
N GLU A 441 48.45 6.80 22.56
CA GLU A 441 47.26 7.44 23.16
C GLU A 441 46.24 6.39 23.65
N GLY A 442 46.41 5.10 23.34
CA GLY A 442 45.48 4.02 23.69
C GLY A 442 44.15 4.07 22.91
N GLU A 443 44.14 4.75 21.75
CA GLU A 443 42.96 4.88 20.91
C GLU A 443 42.75 3.62 20.03
N PRO A 444 41.50 3.26 19.71
CA PRO A 444 41.22 2.10 18.89
C PRO A 444 41.73 2.27 17.45
N LEU A 445 42.31 1.21 16.91
CA LEU A 445 42.76 1.15 15.54
C LEU A 445 41.56 0.96 14.58
N PRO A 446 41.65 1.44 13.31
CA PRO A 446 40.59 1.20 12.33
C PRO A 446 40.58 -0.27 11.90
N GLN A 447 39.37 -0.77 11.56
CA GLN A 447 39.19 -2.12 11.01
C GLN A 447 39.56 -2.21 9.53
N LEU A 448 39.60 -1.07 8.84
CA LEU A 448 39.97 -1.02 7.41
C LEU A 448 40.79 0.24 7.13
N ILE A 449 41.90 0.04 6.45
CA ILE A 449 42.77 1.12 5.98
C ILE A 449 42.81 1.03 4.44
N LEU A 450 42.59 2.17 3.80
CA LEU A 450 42.68 2.35 2.34
C LEU A 450 43.88 3.23 2.05
N ILE A 451 44.73 2.75 1.15
CA ILE A 451 46.01 3.38 0.76
C ILE A 451 46.01 3.54 -0.74
#